data_95f2422700346aef95188c4fd3bf8b9b
#
_entry.id   95f2422700346aef95188c4fd3bf8b9b
#
_cell.length_a   1.000
_cell.length_b   1.000
_cell.length_c   1.000
_cell.angle_alpha   90.00
_cell.angle_beta   90.00
_cell.angle_gamma   90.00
#
_symmetry.space_group_name_H-M   'P 1'
#
loop_
_entity.id
_entity.type
_entity.pdbx_description
1 polymer ?
#
loop_
_entity_poly.entity_id
_entity_poly.type
_entity_poly.pdbx_seq_one_letter_code
_entity_poly.pdbx_strand_id
1 'polypeptide(L)'
;MSQQQPWWNGAVIYQLIVRSYRDGNGDGIGDLQGLASRLPYLRWLGVEAIWLTPIYPSPLDDGGYDITDFKAIHPDLGDLAAFHRFLTAAHSQGLKVVMDLVMNHTSTLHPWFQRARWAPQGSPERDIYVWSDDPHRYADAPVLFRHFESSNWEWDEVAGQYFLHRFLRHQPDLNYANPFVQEAMLDVVDFWIDRGVDGFRLDAVPFLCEEEGSRCEGLPETHAFLKRLRQRVDSHGRDILLLGEAIQPVDEIAPYLLQDELHGAYNFALTAHLFAAIASGSVDNLRNCLEEAQQVVSGCRWALPLRNHDELWLGDGHLIPEEVIQIIRAGLHQGQGHWLNWGINRRLAPLLNGDPGSNRVLHALLYSLPGMPCLYYGDELGMGDWPGLRDRDPNRTPMAWTPARNGGFSTAPDPLLVLPPITSPGYDYRVVNVEVQKQLPGSLLNWHRRMLTCRRLLPALRYGDFELLKCAHPGVISYVRCDGSMTVLVAANLSAAGASLHLDLSRWSGVRTREVFWGCEYPPASEDWFVYLPAHGFSWWLIGEVEDVSSD
;
A
#
# COMPACT_ATOMS: atom_id res chain seq x y z
N MET A 1 21.45 21.52 -15.63
CA MET A 1 20.40 21.74 -14.60
C MET A 1 19.91 20.36 -14.24
N SER A 2 20.13 19.86 -13.01
CA SER A 2 19.52 18.63 -12.55
C SER A 2 18.01 18.83 -12.57
N GLN A 3 17.28 18.08 -13.37
CA GLN A 3 15.83 18.05 -13.27
C GLN A 3 15.50 17.69 -11.82
N GLN A 4 14.76 18.54 -11.14
CA GLN A 4 14.31 18.30 -9.78
C GLN A 4 13.41 17.05 -9.83
N GLN A 5 13.80 16.00 -9.10
CA GLN A 5 13.03 14.75 -9.07
C GLN A 5 11.64 15.02 -8.47
N PRO A 6 10.56 14.42 -9.02
CA PRO A 6 9.23 14.54 -8.43
C PRO A 6 9.25 14.09 -6.96
N TRP A 7 8.45 14.71 -6.11
CA TRP A 7 8.48 14.47 -4.66
C TRP A 7 8.25 13.00 -4.27
N TRP A 8 7.45 12.26 -5.06
CA TRP A 8 7.14 10.86 -4.79
C TRP A 8 8.27 9.90 -5.14
N ASN A 9 9.26 10.35 -5.91
CA ASN A 9 10.35 9.48 -6.31
C ASN A 9 11.13 9.00 -5.08
N GLY A 10 10.98 7.71 -4.75
CA GLY A 10 11.57 7.09 -3.57
C GLY A 10 11.02 7.57 -2.22
N ALA A 11 9.89 8.29 -2.20
CA ALA A 11 9.24 8.73 -0.97
C ALA A 11 8.64 7.55 -0.19
N VAL A 12 8.64 7.66 1.12
CA VAL A 12 7.97 6.70 2.01
C VAL A 12 6.55 7.18 2.28
N ILE A 13 5.57 6.37 1.89
CA ILE A 13 4.14 6.63 2.05
C ILE A 13 3.65 5.90 3.31
N TYR A 14 2.92 6.60 4.17
CA TYR A 14 2.28 6.02 5.36
C TYR A 14 0.78 5.94 5.14
N GLN A 15 0.27 4.72 4.99
CA GLN A 15 -1.16 4.47 4.84
C GLN A 15 -1.86 4.44 6.19
N LEU A 16 -2.98 5.15 6.31
CA LEU A 16 -3.80 5.12 7.50
C LEU A 16 -5.30 5.22 7.21
N ILE A 17 -6.08 4.69 8.16
CA ILE A 17 -7.53 4.80 8.21
C ILE A 17 -7.88 5.87 9.23
N VAL A 18 -8.44 7.01 8.80
CA VAL A 18 -8.70 8.16 9.67
C VAL A 18 -9.56 7.78 10.89
N ARG A 19 -10.66 7.03 10.66
CA ARG A 19 -11.60 6.59 11.71
C ARG A 19 -10.96 5.69 12.78
N SER A 20 -9.83 5.05 12.48
CA SER A 20 -9.09 4.17 13.40
C SER A 20 -7.76 4.76 13.88
N TYR A 21 -7.41 5.99 13.49
CA TYR A 21 -6.09 6.53 13.78
C TYR A 21 -6.03 7.31 15.09
N ARG A 22 -6.88 8.34 15.26
CA ARG A 22 -6.98 9.14 16.50
C ARG A 22 -8.31 9.89 16.55
N ASP A 23 -9.04 9.71 17.62
CA ASP A 23 -10.23 10.48 17.97
C ASP A 23 -9.81 11.82 18.60
N GLY A 24 -10.21 12.92 18.00
CA GLY A 24 -9.91 14.28 18.45
C GLY A 24 -11.04 14.93 19.23
N ASN A 25 -12.30 14.50 19.04
CA ASN A 25 -13.50 15.09 19.65
C ASN A 25 -14.05 14.27 20.83
N GLY A 26 -13.64 13.01 21.00
CA GLY A 26 -14.02 12.13 22.09
C GLY A 26 -15.32 11.35 21.89
N ASP A 27 -15.75 11.15 20.64
CA ASP A 27 -16.96 10.43 20.27
C ASP A 27 -16.74 8.91 20.04
N GLY A 28 -15.49 8.47 19.97
CA GLY A 28 -15.11 7.07 19.76
C GLY A 28 -14.69 6.75 18.33
N ILE A 29 -14.73 7.72 17.43
CA ILE A 29 -14.36 7.61 16.02
C ILE A 29 -13.16 8.53 15.76
N GLY A 30 -12.15 8.04 15.07
CA GLY A 30 -11.01 8.87 14.64
C GLY A 30 -11.45 9.91 13.62
N ASP A 31 -10.84 11.11 13.67
CA ASP A 31 -11.22 12.25 12.86
C ASP A 31 -10.01 13.05 12.35
N LEU A 32 -10.25 14.02 11.47
CA LEU A 32 -9.20 14.88 10.89
C LEU A 32 -8.51 15.76 11.94
N GLN A 33 -9.20 16.11 13.03
CA GLN A 33 -8.61 16.88 14.14
C GLN A 33 -7.63 15.98 14.91
N GLY A 34 -8.04 14.75 15.22
CA GLY A 34 -7.19 13.76 15.87
C GLY A 34 -5.97 13.42 15.01
N LEU A 35 -6.17 13.20 13.72
CA LEU A 35 -5.06 12.96 12.77
C LEU A 35 -4.09 14.15 12.75
N ALA A 36 -4.59 15.39 12.64
CA ALA A 36 -3.75 16.60 12.66
C ALA A 36 -2.89 16.68 13.92
N SER A 37 -3.41 16.25 15.08
CA SER A 37 -2.65 16.20 16.33
C SER A 37 -1.45 15.22 16.31
N ARG A 38 -1.43 14.30 15.35
CA ARG A 38 -0.40 13.24 15.21
C ARG A 38 0.58 13.48 14.06
N LEU A 39 0.46 14.55 13.31
CA LEU A 39 1.43 14.92 12.27
C LEU A 39 2.88 15.02 12.78
N PRO A 40 3.15 15.55 13.99
CA PRO A 40 4.51 15.54 14.54
C PRO A 40 5.10 14.14 14.73
N TYR A 41 4.25 13.14 15.02
CA TYR A 41 4.69 11.74 15.10
C TYR A 41 5.11 11.22 13.72
N LEU A 42 4.32 11.45 12.69
CA LEU A 42 4.64 11.02 11.33
C LEU A 42 5.93 11.66 10.81
N ARG A 43 6.10 12.96 11.06
CA ARG A 43 7.35 13.66 10.75
C ARG A 43 8.54 13.09 11.51
N TRP A 44 8.37 12.80 12.82
CA TRP A 44 9.39 12.20 13.66
C TRP A 44 9.76 10.79 13.21
N LEU A 45 8.79 9.98 12.77
CA LEU A 45 9.01 8.63 12.23
C LEU A 45 9.86 8.68 10.95
N GLY A 46 9.69 9.72 10.14
CA GLY A 46 10.49 9.96 8.94
C GLY A 46 9.77 9.61 7.64
N VAL A 47 8.44 9.47 7.66
CA VAL A 47 7.63 9.33 6.44
C VAL A 47 7.49 10.66 5.73
N GLU A 48 7.20 10.62 4.43
CA GLU A 48 7.19 11.81 3.57
C GLU A 48 5.80 12.11 3.00
N ALA A 49 4.95 11.09 2.92
CA ALA A 49 3.57 11.25 2.49
C ALA A 49 2.61 10.43 3.36
N ILE A 50 1.39 10.91 3.46
CA ILE A 50 0.27 10.25 4.14
C ILE A 50 -0.72 9.82 3.06
N TRP A 51 -1.07 8.53 3.03
CA TRP A 51 -2.18 8.03 2.22
C TRP A 51 -3.39 7.80 3.12
N LEU A 52 -4.45 8.57 2.86
CA LEU A 52 -5.74 8.45 3.51
C LEU A 52 -6.61 7.46 2.73
N THR A 53 -7.10 6.38 3.37
CA THR A 53 -8.22 5.60 2.84
C THR A 53 -9.45 6.51 2.70
N PRO A 54 -10.53 6.10 2.00
CA PRO A 54 -11.62 7.01 1.68
C PRO A 54 -12.16 7.77 2.90
N ILE A 55 -12.30 9.09 2.74
CA ILE A 55 -12.81 10.01 3.77
C ILE A 55 -14.13 10.68 3.36
N TYR A 56 -14.72 10.17 2.30
CA TYR A 56 -15.98 10.66 1.71
C TYR A 56 -17.20 10.20 2.50
N PRO A 57 -18.36 10.87 2.37
CA PRO A 57 -19.63 10.35 2.85
C PRO A 57 -19.91 8.95 2.30
N SER A 58 -20.25 8.04 3.19
CA SER A 58 -20.46 6.62 2.92
C SER A 58 -21.33 6.01 4.01
N PRO A 59 -22.16 5.00 3.74
CA PRO A 59 -22.80 4.18 4.78
C PRO A 59 -21.80 3.31 5.55
N LEU A 60 -20.56 3.19 5.06
CA LEU A 60 -19.46 2.42 5.67
C LEU A 60 -19.65 0.90 5.63
N ASP A 61 -20.48 0.40 4.72
CA ASP A 61 -20.68 -1.04 4.52
C ASP A 61 -19.43 -1.72 3.96
N ASP A 62 -18.54 -0.94 3.31
CA ASP A 62 -17.20 -1.34 2.88
C ASP A 62 -16.12 -0.36 3.37
N GLY A 63 -16.15 -0.01 4.65
CA GLY A 63 -15.08 0.80 5.26
C GLY A 63 -14.85 2.20 4.63
N GLY A 64 -15.78 2.67 3.81
CA GLY A 64 -15.73 3.98 3.13
C GLY A 64 -15.56 3.91 1.61
N TYR A 65 -15.36 2.71 1.03
CA TYR A 65 -15.25 2.54 -0.42
C TYR A 65 -16.61 2.63 -1.14
N ASP A 66 -17.70 2.50 -0.43
CA ASP A 66 -19.09 2.68 -0.89
C ASP A 66 -19.53 4.16 -0.80
N ILE A 67 -19.01 5.00 -1.69
CA ILE A 67 -19.11 6.46 -1.65
C ILE A 67 -20.50 6.96 -2.05
N THR A 68 -21.03 7.94 -1.31
CA THR A 68 -22.30 8.64 -1.62
C THR A 68 -22.13 10.08 -2.10
N ASP A 69 -20.95 10.70 -1.87
CA ASP A 69 -20.59 12.02 -2.38
C ASP A 69 -19.06 12.16 -2.48
N PHE A 70 -18.53 12.30 -3.69
CA PHE A 70 -17.09 12.41 -3.93
C PHE A 70 -16.49 13.77 -3.57
N LYS A 71 -17.30 14.80 -3.29
CA LYS A 71 -16.84 16.18 -3.09
C LYS A 71 -17.09 16.71 -1.67
N ALA A 72 -17.37 15.79 -0.74
CA ALA A 72 -17.58 16.10 0.68
C ALA A 72 -16.70 15.22 1.57
N ILE A 73 -16.64 15.57 2.86
CA ILE A 73 -15.99 14.76 3.91
C ILE A 73 -17.07 14.08 4.72
N HIS A 74 -16.83 12.82 5.11
CA HIS A 74 -17.73 12.07 5.99
C HIS A 74 -17.97 12.84 7.29
N PRO A 75 -19.23 13.02 7.75
CA PRO A 75 -19.55 13.83 8.93
C PRO A 75 -18.79 13.44 10.20
N ASP A 76 -18.58 12.14 10.44
CA ASP A 76 -17.82 11.65 11.59
C ASP A 76 -16.32 12.03 11.53
N LEU A 77 -15.78 12.28 10.34
CA LEU A 77 -14.38 12.65 10.15
C LEU A 77 -14.16 14.17 10.17
N GLY A 78 -15.24 14.94 10.00
CA GLY A 78 -15.22 16.39 9.95
C GLY A 78 -15.91 16.98 8.71
N ASP A 79 -15.39 18.09 8.24
CA ASP A 79 -15.89 18.83 7.08
C ASP A 79 -14.73 19.32 6.17
N LEU A 80 -15.07 19.97 5.06
CA LEU A 80 -14.06 20.55 4.15
C LEU A 80 -13.16 21.59 4.84
N ALA A 81 -13.65 22.30 5.84
CA ALA A 81 -12.83 23.25 6.60
C ALA A 81 -11.84 22.51 7.52
N ALA A 82 -12.26 21.41 8.16
CA ALA A 82 -11.38 20.53 8.92
C ALA A 82 -10.30 19.90 8.03
N PHE A 83 -10.69 19.44 6.84
CA PHE A 83 -9.74 18.92 5.84
C PHE A 83 -8.72 19.97 5.42
N HIS A 84 -9.15 21.20 5.13
CA HIS A 84 -8.24 22.29 4.76
C HIS A 84 -7.25 22.60 5.90
N ARG A 85 -7.71 22.63 7.16
CA ARG A 85 -6.82 22.81 8.33
C ARG A 85 -5.81 21.68 8.46
N PHE A 86 -6.24 20.41 8.31
CA PHE A 86 -5.36 19.24 8.33
C PHE A 86 -4.31 19.33 7.22
N LEU A 87 -4.72 19.60 5.98
CA LEU A 87 -3.84 19.69 4.83
C LEU A 87 -2.78 20.79 5.00
N THR A 88 -3.20 21.98 5.45
CA THR A 88 -2.29 23.08 5.77
C THR A 88 -1.28 22.68 6.84
N ALA A 89 -1.72 22.00 7.90
CA ALA A 89 -0.84 21.53 8.96
C ALA A 89 0.13 20.45 8.45
N ALA A 90 -0.30 19.52 7.59
CA ALA A 90 0.56 18.50 6.99
C ALA A 90 1.65 19.15 6.12
N HIS A 91 1.27 20.07 5.24
CA HIS A 91 2.21 20.81 4.39
C HIS A 91 3.21 21.65 5.19
N SER A 92 2.77 22.28 6.29
CA SER A 92 3.67 23.05 7.16
C SER A 92 4.77 22.20 7.80
N GLN A 93 4.57 20.87 7.89
CA GLN A 93 5.55 19.90 8.38
C GLN A 93 6.29 19.19 7.24
N GLY A 94 6.06 19.58 5.99
CA GLY A 94 6.68 18.97 4.81
C GLY A 94 6.13 17.60 4.45
N LEU A 95 4.93 17.25 4.95
CA LEU A 95 4.23 16.00 4.61
C LEU A 95 3.32 16.22 3.42
N LYS A 96 3.34 15.30 2.47
CA LYS A 96 2.43 15.23 1.33
C LYS A 96 1.18 14.44 1.69
N VAL A 97 0.06 14.72 1.02
CA VAL A 97 -1.22 14.04 1.26
C VAL A 97 -1.73 13.41 -0.04
N VAL A 98 -1.88 12.10 -0.01
CA VAL A 98 -2.45 11.26 -1.08
C VAL A 98 -3.83 10.80 -0.63
N MET A 99 -4.85 11.04 -1.44
CA MET A 99 -6.21 10.59 -1.17
C MET A 99 -6.53 9.33 -1.96
N ASP A 100 -7.35 8.48 -1.39
CA ASP A 100 -7.96 7.38 -2.13
C ASP A 100 -9.02 7.92 -3.08
N LEU A 101 -9.06 7.45 -4.32
CA LEU A 101 -10.05 7.83 -5.33
C LEU A 101 -10.69 6.58 -5.91
N VAL A 102 -11.91 6.30 -5.49
CA VAL A 102 -12.70 5.16 -5.95
C VAL A 102 -13.45 5.56 -7.22
N MET A 103 -12.92 5.15 -8.37
CA MET A 103 -13.51 5.54 -9.65
C MET A 103 -14.44 4.50 -10.23
N ASN A 104 -14.29 3.22 -9.84
CA ASN A 104 -15.00 2.12 -10.47
C ASN A 104 -16.52 2.12 -10.15
N HIS A 105 -16.89 2.46 -8.94
CA HIS A 105 -18.25 2.30 -8.43
C HIS A 105 -18.67 3.40 -7.47
N THR A 106 -19.93 3.40 -7.10
CA THR A 106 -20.48 4.22 -6.01
C THR A 106 -21.23 3.34 -5.03
N SER A 107 -21.70 3.90 -3.90
CA SER A 107 -22.75 3.24 -3.11
C SER A 107 -24.07 3.20 -3.89
N THR A 108 -24.89 2.17 -3.64
CA THR A 108 -26.31 2.20 -4.06
C THR A 108 -27.07 3.39 -3.48
N LEU A 109 -26.59 4.00 -2.40
CA LEU A 109 -27.19 5.22 -1.81
C LEU A 109 -26.70 6.52 -2.48
N HIS A 110 -25.78 6.45 -3.43
CA HIS A 110 -25.34 7.62 -4.19
C HIS A 110 -26.51 8.25 -4.97
N PRO A 111 -26.65 9.58 -4.99
CA PRO A 111 -27.73 10.26 -5.71
C PRO A 111 -27.79 9.91 -7.20
N TRP A 112 -26.68 9.57 -7.83
CA TRP A 112 -26.67 9.11 -9.23
C TRP A 112 -27.38 7.78 -9.38
N PHE A 113 -27.07 6.78 -8.52
CA PHE A 113 -27.74 5.48 -8.57
C PHE A 113 -29.22 5.59 -8.24
N GLN A 114 -29.58 6.38 -7.23
CA GLN A 114 -30.97 6.60 -6.87
C GLN A 114 -31.78 7.26 -8.00
N ARG A 115 -31.19 8.13 -8.81
CA ARG A 115 -31.85 8.65 -10.03
C ARG A 115 -31.86 7.61 -11.15
N ALA A 116 -30.75 6.92 -11.39
CA ALA A 116 -30.61 5.94 -12.45
C ALA A 116 -31.63 4.82 -12.36
N ARG A 117 -31.88 4.26 -11.16
CA ARG A 117 -32.83 3.16 -10.97
C ARG A 117 -34.29 3.52 -11.28
N TRP A 118 -34.67 4.81 -11.17
CA TRP A 118 -35.98 5.31 -11.52
C TRP A 118 -36.08 5.82 -12.97
N ALA A 119 -34.98 6.02 -13.62
CA ALA A 119 -34.93 6.55 -14.98
C ALA A 119 -35.35 5.48 -16.00
N PRO A 120 -35.96 5.87 -17.14
CA PRO A 120 -36.29 4.92 -18.20
C PRO A 120 -35.04 4.23 -18.75
N GLN A 121 -35.19 2.95 -19.14
CA GLN A 121 -34.11 2.23 -19.82
C GLN A 121 -33.68 2.99 -21.11
N GLY A 122 -32.37 3.12 -21.31
CA GLY A 122 -31.75 3.86 -22.43
C GLY A 122 -31.73 5.39 -22.25
N SER A 123 -32.19 5.92 -21.08
CA SER A 123 -32.03 7.35 -20.79
C SER A 123 -30.60 7.66 -20.31
N PRO A 124 -30.10 8.91 -20.48
CA PRO A 124 -28.77 9.30 -20.02
C PRO A 124 -28.54 9.09 -18.52
N GLU A 125 -29.57 9.24 -17.71
CA GLU A 125 -29.51 9.01 -16.26
C GLU A 125 -29.38 7.53 -15.93
N ARG A 126 -30.07 6.63 -16.66
CA ARG A 126 -29.95 5.17 -16.52
C ARG A 126 -28.55 4.74 -16.90
N ASP A 127 -28.01 5.28 -17.97
CA ASP A 127 -26.75 4.91 -18.61
C ASP A 127 -25.49 5.35 -17.82
N ILE A 128 -25.67 5.96 -16.63
CA ILE A 128 -24.56 6.26 -15.71
C ILE A 128 -23.94 4.98 -15.12
N TYR A 129 -24.74 3.91 -14.99
CA TYR A 129 -24.30 2.60 -14.47
C TYR A 129 -24.45 1.52 -15.53
N VAL A 130 -23.82 0.38 -15.30
CA VAL A 130 -23.88 -0.77 -16.20
C VAL A 130 -25.09 -1.64 -15.84
N TRP A 131 -26.05 -1.75 -16.79
CA TRP A 131 -27.27 -2.52 -16.61
C TRP A 131 -27.41 -3.64 -17.63
N SER A 132 -28.10 -4.72 -17.28
CA SER A 132 -28.41 -5.83 -18.18
C SER A 132 -29.75 -6.49 -17.84
N ASP A 133 -30.45 -7.00 -18.88
CA ASP A 133 -31.58 -7.90 -18.71
C ASP A 133 -31.14 -9.36 -18.48
N ASP A 134 -29.85 -9.66 -18.78
CA ASP A 134 -29.22 -10.97 -18.66
C ASP A 134 -28.16 -10.95 -17.54
N PRO A 135 -28.33 -11.73 -16.43
CA PRO A 135 -27.36 -11.84 -15.37
C PRO A 135 -26.12 -12.67 -15.71
N HIS A 136 -26.04 -13.23 -16.91
CA HIS A 136 -24.90 -14.02 -17.38
C HIS A 136 -23.95 -13.23 -18.30
N ARG A 137 -24.25 -11.95 -18.54
CA ARG A 137 -23.37 -11.08 -19.29
C ARG A 137 -22.03 -10.95 -18.58
N TYR A 138 -20.93 -10.87 -19.32
CA TYR A 138 -19.55 -10.84 -18.79
C TYR A 138 -19.22 -12.06 -17.92
N ALA A 139 -19.64 -13.26 -18.34
CA ALA A 139 -19.49 -14.49 -17.57
C ALA A 139 -18.03 -14.88 -17.27
N ASP A 140 -17.07 -14.41 -18.10
CA ASP A 140 -15.64 -14.68 -17.92
C ASP A 140 -14.99 -13.77 -16.86
N ALA A 141 -15.69 -12.72 -16.41
CA ALA A 141 -15.23 -11.83 -15.36
C ALA A 141 -15.30 -12.52 -13.97
N PRO A 142 -14.19 -12.69 -13.23
CA PRO A 142 -14.18 -13.38 -11.95
C PRO A 142 -15.00 -12.63 -10.88
N VAL A 143 -15.65 -13.36 -9.97
CA VAL A 143 -16.25 -12.81 -8.76
C VAL A 143 -15.13 -12.54 -7.76
N LEU A 144 -14.85 -11.28 -7.46
CA LEU A 144 -13.73 -10.89 -6.62
C LEU A 144 -13.99 -11.17 -5.14
N PHE A 145 -15.17 -10.81 -4.63
CA PHE A 145 -15.56 -10.96 -3.23
C PHE A 145 -16.35 -12.25 -2.98
N ARG A 146 -15.81 -13.39 -3.40
CA ARG A 146 -16.45 -14.71 -3.42
C ARG A 146 -16.92 -15.25 -2.06
N HIS A 147 -16.48 -14.67 -0.94
CA HIS A 147 -17.01 -15.01 0.39
C HIS A 147 -18.32 -14.29 0.71
N PHE A 148 -18.63 -13.24 -0.02
CA PHE A 148 -19.82 -12.41 0.17
C PHE A 148 -20.76 -12.47 -1.01
N GLU A 149 -20.23 -12.64 -2.23
CA GLU A 149 -20.97 -12.58 -3.48
C GLU A 149 -20.87 -13.89 -4.27
N SER A 150 -21.94 -14.24 -4.97
CA SER A 150 -22.02 -15.39 -5.87
C SER A 150 -22.14 -15.01 -7.34
N SER A 151 -22.33 -13.73 -7.63
CA SER A 151 -22.48 -13.16 -8.97
C SER A 151 -21.89 -11.76 -9.00
N ASN A 152 -21.53 -11.28 -10.19
CA ASN A 152 -21.20 -9.87 -10.44
C ASN A 152 -22.48 -9.05 -10.76
N TRP A 153 -23.67 -9.62 -10.69
CA TRP A 153 -24.94 -8.98 -11.05
C TRP A 153 -25.95 -9.08 -9.90
N GLU A 154 -26.60 -7.96 -9.57
CA GLU A 154 -27.68 -7.88 -8.60
C GLU A 154 -28.95 -7.32 -9.23
N TRP A 155 -30.11 -7.94 -8.91
CA TRP A 155 -31.41 -7.50 -9.41
C TRP A 155 -31.89 -6.25 -8.67
N ASP A 156 -32.27 -5.21 -9.42
CA ASP A 156 -32.95 -4.03 -8.87
C ASP A 156 -34.45 -4.05 -9.20
N GLU A 157 -35.27 -4.21 -8.19
CA GLU A 157 -36.74 -4.29 -8.33
C GLU A 157 -37.36 -2.99 -8.91
N VAL A 158 -36.73 -1.82 -8.65
CA VAL A 158 -37.20 -0.52 -9.13
C VAL A 158 -36.88 -0.36 -10.60
N ALA A 159 -35.63 -0.69 -10.97
CA ALA A 159 -35.16 -0.61 -12.34
C ALA A 159 -35.76 -1.70 -13.23
N GLY A 160 -36.15 -2.86 -12.64
CA GLY A 160 -36.53 -4.04 -13.38
C GLY A 160 -35.42 -4.62 -14.24
N GLN A 161 -34.17 -4.44 -13.82
CA GLN A 161 -32.97 -4.91 -14.50
C GLN A 161 -31.90 -5.29 -13.47
N TYR A 162 -30.89 -6.06 -13.92
CA TYR A 162 -29.67 -6.30 -13.16
C TYR A 162 -28.70 -5.14 -13.36
N PHE A 163 -28.01 -4.74 -12.27
CA PHE A 163 -26.85 -3.86 -12.36
C PHE A 163 -25.56 -4.63 -12.08
N LEU A 164 -24.47 -4.22 -12.71
CA LEU A 164 -23.14 -4.79 -12.50
C LEU A 164 -22.56 -4.30 -11.17
N HIS A 165 -21.89 -5.18 -10.45
CA HIS A 165 -21.02 -4.87 -9.33
C HIS A 165 -19.81 -5.81 -9.33
N ARG A 166 -18.62 -5.28 -9.58
CA ARG A 166 -17.39 -6.09 -9.57
C ARG A 166 -16.95 -6.42 -8.14
N PHE A 167 -17.40 -5.64 -7.17
CA PHE A 167 -17.12 -5.77 -5.74
C PHE A 167 -18.36 -6.25 -4.99
N LEU A 168 -18.89 -5.46 -4.07
CA LEU A 168 -20.04 -5.86 -3.26
C LEU A 168 -21.37 -5.39 -3.90
N ARG A 169 -22.47 -6.11 -3.67
CA ARG A 169 -23.80 -5.81 -4.24
C ARG A 169 -24.33 -4.40 -3.95
N HIS A 170 -23.77 -3.70 -2.97
CA HIS A 170 -24.11 -2.31 -2.67
C HIS A 170 -23.18 -1.31 -3.36
N GLN A 171 -22.31 -1.77 -4.27
CA GLN A 171 -21.32 -0.97 -5.01
C GLN A 171 -21.54 -1.10 -6.52
N PRO A 172 -22.61 -0.49 -7.10
CA PRO A 172 -22.87 -0.55 -8.54
C PRO A 172 -21.76 0.12 -9.36
N ASP A 173 -21.33 -0.55 -10.42
CA ASP A 173 -20.26 -0.11 -11.30
C ASP A 173 -20.72 1.03 -12.22
N LEU A 174 -19.90 2.06 -12.31
CA LEU A 174 -20.10 3.19 -13.20
C LEU A 174 -19.80 2.81 -14.66
N ASN A 175 -20.61 3.28 -15.59
CA ASN A 175 -20.45 3.03 -17.01
C ASN A 175 -19.45 4.00 -17.64
N TYR A 176 -18.20 3.60 -17.82
CA TYR A 176 -17.16 4.41 -18.44
C TYR A 176 -17.29 4.56 -19.97
N ALA A 177 -18.16 3.81 -20.61
CA ALA A 177 -18.57 4.10 -22.00
C ALA A 177 -19.37 5.41 -22.09
N ASN A 178 -19.94 5.88 -20.98
CA ASN A 178 -20.69 7.13 -20.90
C ASN A 178 -19.72 8.34 -20.68
N PRO A 179 -19.64 9.30 -21.62
CA PRO A 179 -18.76 10.47 -21.46
C PRO A 179 -19.08 11.33 -20.22
N PHE A 180 -20.32 11.33 -19.74
CA PHE A 180 -20.69 12.04 -18.53
C PHE A 180 -19.96 11.48 -17.31
N VAL A 181 -19.86 10.16 -17.19
CA VAL A 181 -19.14 9.50 -16.08
C VAL A 181 -17.67 9.90 -16.08
N GLN A 182 -17.02 9.84 -17.25
CA GLN A 182 -15.63 10.22 -17.40
C GLN A 182 -15.39 11.68 -17.00
N GLU A 183 -16.20 12.62 -17.48
CA GLU A 183 -16.05 14.05 -17.12
C GLU A 183 -16.36 14.31 -15.63
N ALA A 184 -17.37 13.66 -15.08
CA ALA A 184 -17.71 13.80 -13.66
C ALA A 184 -16.57 13.35 -12.74
N MET A 185 -15.85 12.27 -13.10
CA MET A 185 -14.67 11.80 -12.36
C MET A 185 -13.48 12.75 -12.52
N LEU A 186 -13.26 13.31 -13.70
CA LEU A 186 -12.24 14.34 -13.91
C LEU A 186 -12.54 15.61 -13.08
N ASP A 187 -13.81 16.01 -12.98
CA ASP A 187 -14.24 17.13 -12.12
C ASP A 187 -14.03 16.84 -10.62
N VAL A 188 -14.10 15.58 -10.19
CA VAL A 188 -13.75 15.18 -8.83
C VAL A 188 -12.26 15.37 -8.57
N VAL A 189 -11.44 14.96 -9.52
CA VAL A 189 -9.97 15.13 -9.45
C VAL A 189 -9.60 16.60 -9.34
N ASP A 190 -10.14 17.45 -10.23
CA ASP A 190 -9.92 18.90 -10.21
C ASP A 190 -10.32 19.51 -8.85
N PHE A 191 -11.50 19.09 -8.33
CA PHE A 191 -12.00 19.58 -7.04
C PHE A 191 -11.01 19.37 -5.90
N TRP A 192 -10.32 18.21 -5.84
CA TRP A 192 -9.37 17.90 -4.79
C TRP A 192 -7.99 18.50 -5.05
N ILE A 193 -7.54 18.56 -6.31
CA ILE A 193 -6.30 19.26 -6.68
C ILE A 193 -6.37 20.73 -6.31
N ASP A 194 -7.48 21.41 -6.61
CA ASP A 194 -7.71 22.83 -6.26
C ASP A 194 -7.67 23.08 -4.76
N ARG A 195 -7.98 22.06 -3.95
CA ARG A 195 -7.89 22.12 -2.48
C ARG A 195 -6.50 21.81 -1.95
N GLY A 196 -5.57 21.42 -2.79
CA GLY A 196 -4.17 21.28 -2.43
C GLY A 196 -3.70 19.84 -2.19
N VAL A 197 -4.49 18.82 -2.54
CA VAL A 197 -4.06 17.42 -2.50
C VAL A 197 -2.83 17.21 -3.37
N ASP A 198 -1.89 16.36 -2.92
CA ASP A 198 -0.62 16.11 -3.60
C ASP A 198 -0.63 14.83 -4.46
N GLY A 199 -1.68 14.04 -4.37
CA GLY A 199 -1.79 12.84 -5.19
C GLY A 199 -3.04 12.01 -4.89
N PHE A 200 -3.26 11.02 -5.73
CA PHE A 200 -4.35 10.07 -5.60
C PHE A 200 -3.83 8.63 -5.67
N ARG A 201 -4.33 7.79 -4.80
CA ARG A 201 -4.32 6.35 -5.00
C ARG A 201 -5.61 5.99 -5.72
N LEU A 202 -5.47 5.52 -6.95
CA LEU A 202 -6.60 5.13 -7.78
C LEU A 202 -6.97 3.69 -7.45
N ASP A 203 -8.13 3.55 -6.85
CA ASP A 203 -8.71 2.26 -6.47
C ASP A 203 -9.15 1.48 -7.70
N ALA A 204 -8.89 0.18 -7.73
CA ALA A 204 -9.49 -0.76 -8.65
C ALA A 204 -9.34 -0.38 -10.15
N VAL A 205 -8.19 0.16 -10.52
CA VAL A 205 -7.94 0.71 -11.88
C VAL A 205 -8.26 -0.25 -13.03
N PRO A 206 -8.00 -1.57 -12.97
CA PRO A 206 -8.25 -2.46 -14.09
C PRO A 206 -9.74 -2.63 -14.47
N PHE A 207 -10.66 -2.32 -13.57
CA PHE A 207 -12.07 -2.73 -13.66
C PHE A 207 -13.01 -1.68 -14.24
N LEU A 208 -12.49 -0.55 -14.77
CA LEU A 208 -13.32 0.60 -15.20
C LEU A 208 -14.20 0.32 -16.43
N CYS A 209 -13.87 -0.66 -17.24
CA CYS A 209 -14.59 -0.96 -18.48
C CYS A 209 -14.86 -2.45 -18.61
N GLU A 210 -15.89 -2.81 -19.39
CA GLU A 210 -16.35 -4.18 -19.60
C GLU A 210 -16.35 -4.55 -21.09
N GLU A 211 -15.96 -5.80 -21.38
CA GLU A 211 -16.01 -6.39 -22.70
C GLU A 211 -16.43 -7.85 -22.60
N GLU A 212 -17.38 -8.27 -23.46
CA GLU A 212 -17.85 -9.65 -23.50
C GLU A 212 -16.75 -10.61 -23.95
N GLY A 213 -16.61 -11.76 -23.28
CA GLY A 213 -15.57 -12.76 -23.57
C GLY A 213 -14.19 -12.38 -23.01
N SER A 214 -14.12 -11.37 -22.12
CA SER A 214 -12.91 -10.96 -21.40
C SER A 214 -13.08 -11.07 -19.88
N ARG A 215 -11.99 -10.94 -19.14
CA ARG A 215 -12.03 -10.82 -17.67
C ARG A 215 -12.56 -9.44 -17.20
N CYS A 216 -12.83 -8.52 -18.12
CA CYS A 216 -13.15 -7.11 -17.82
C CYS A 216 -12.06 -6.45 -16.95
N GLU A 217 -10.83 -6.63 -17.33
CA GLU A 217 -9.65 -6.12 -16.62
C GLU A 217 -8.66 -5.51 -17.64
N GLY A 218 -8.22 -4.27 -17.41
CA GLY A 218 -7.15 -3.66 -18.22
C GLY A 218 -7.48 -3.45 -19.70
N LEU A 219 -8.73 -3.14 -20.00
CA LEU A 219 -9.19 -2.97 -21.39
C LEU A 219 -8.61 -1.69 -22.04
N PRO A 220 -8.51 -1.62 -23.37
CA PRO A 220 -8.01 -0.45 -24.07
C PRO A 220 -8.74 0.86 -23.70
N GLU A 221 -10.03 0.79 -23.42
CA GLU A 221 -10.86 1.92 -23.00
C GLU A 221 -10.47 2.42 -21.61
N THR A 222 -10.10 1.52 -20.69
CA THR A 222 -9.53 1.87 -19.39
C THR A 222 -8.25 2.69 -19.58
N HIS A 223 -7.31 2.21 -20.40
CA HIS A 223 -6.07 2.93 -20.72
C HIS A 223 -6.34 4.29 -21.39
N ALA A 224 -7.32 4.36 -22.29
CA ALA A 224 -7.71 5.63 -22.93
C ALA A 224 -8.21 6.66 -21.90
N PHE A 225 -9.02 6.23 -20.92
CA PHE A 225 -9.47 7.11 -19.85
C PHE A 225 -8.31 7.53 -18.93
N LEU A 226 -7.40 6.63 -18.56
CA LEU A 226 -6.23 6.96 -17.73
C LEU A 226 -5.32 7.99 -18.39
N LYS A 227 -5.14 7.94 -19.71
CA LYS A 227 -4.41 8.98 -20.45
C LYS A 227 -5.10 10.34 -20.37
N ARG A 228 -6.44 10.38 -20.48
CA ARG A 228 -7.21 11.61 -20.30
C ARG A 228 -7.07 12.14 -18.86
N LEU A 229 -7.16 11.26 -17.86
CA LEU A 229 -6.95 11.60 -16.46
C LEU A 229 -5.55 12.20 -16.24
N ARG A 230 -4.52 11.56 -16.78
CA ARG A 230 -3.14 12.04 -16.69
C ARG A 230 -2.99 13.42 -17.34
N GLN A 231 -3.52 13.64 -18.52
CA GLN A 231 -3.50 14.94 -19.18
C GLN A 231 -4.21 16.02 -18.38
N ARG A 232 -5.37 15.69 -17.75
CA ARG A 232 -6.08 16.63 -16.88
C ARG A 232 -5.23 16.99 -15.67
N VAL A 233 -4.62 16.03 -15.00
CA VAL A 233 -3.75 16.25 -13.83
C VAL A 233 -2.52 17.08 -14.19
N ASP A 234 -1.84 16.76 -15.29
CA ASP A 234 -0.66 17.50 -15.76
C ASP A 234 -0.99 18.96 -16.12
N SER A 235 -2.23 19.25 -16.57
CA SER A 235 -2.67 20.60 -16.91
C SER A 235 -2.71 21.57 -15.71
N HIS A 236 -2.75 21.06 -14.48
CA HIS A 236 -2.64 21.88 -13.27
C HIS A 236 -1.23 22.42 -13.01
N GLY A 237 -0.21 21.93 -13.72
CA GLY A 237 1.18 22.39 -13.59
C GLY A 237 1.79 22.15 -12.20
N ARG A 238 1.28 21.16 -11.46
CA ARG A 238 1.74 20.73 -10.13
C ARG A 238 2.22 19.28 -10.17
N ASP A 239 3.15 18.92 -9.30
CA ASP A 239 3.59 17.54 -9.11
C ASP A 239 2.53 16.75 -8.32
N ILE A 240 1.54 16.19 -9.01
CA ILE A 240 0.45 15.39 -8.46
C ILE A 240 0.71 13.91 -8.76
N LEU A 241 0.82 13.09 -7.72
CA LEU A 241 0.99 11.64 -7.87
C LEU A 241 -0.30 10.97 -8.34
N LEU A 242 -0.22 10.13 -9.37
CA LEU A 242 -1.23 9.12 -9.71
C LEU A 242 -0.63 7.74 -9.44
N LEU A 243 -1.14 7.07 -8.41
CA LEU A 243 -0.70 5.75 -7.95
C LEU A 243 -1.83 4.74 -8.15
N GLY A 244 -1.69 3.81 -9.10
CA GLY A 244 -2.73 2.85 -9.43
C GLY A 244 -2.68 1.58 -8.58
N GLU A 245 -3.85 1.12 -8.18
CA GLU A 245 -4.03 -0.24 -7.70
C GLU A 245 -4.45 -1.15 -8.84
N ALA A 246 -3.51 -1.98 -9.28
CA ALA A 246 -3.75 -3.05 -10.23
C ALA A 246 -3.23 -4.35 -9.62
N ILE A 247 -4.15 -5.29 -9.33
CA ILE A 247 -3.80 -6.60 -8.76
C ILE A 247 -3.66 -7.57 -9.93
N GLN A 248 -2.59 -7.40 -10.69
CA GLN A 248 -2.30 -8.11 -11.93
C GLN A 248 -0.83 -8.55 -11.97
N PRO A 249 -0.43 -9.50 -12.83
CA PRO A 249 0.96 -9.82 -13.12
C PRO A 249 1.75 -8.58 -13.60
N VAL A 250 3.07 -8.60 -13.40
CA VAL A 250 3.95 -7.45 -13.70
C VAL A 250 3.87 -7.01 -15.15
N ASP A 251 3.75 -7.95 -16.09
CA ASP A 251 3.63 -7.68 -17.53
C ASP A 251 2.28 -7.03 -17.88
N GLU A 252 1.20 -7.35 -17.18
CA GLU A 252 -0.11 -6.70 -17.34
C GLU A 252 -0.17 -5.32 -16.67
N ILE A 253 0.66 -5.06 -15.64
CA ILE A 253 0.79 -3.74 -15.02
C ILE A 253 1.65 -2.81 -15.90
N ALA A 254 2.58 -3.32 -16.69
CA ALA A 254 3.49 -2.54 -17.50
C ALA A 254 2.79 -1.45 -18.37
N PRO A 255 1.67 -1.72 -19.05
CA PRO A 255 0.95 -0.71 -19.83
C PRO A 255 0.52 0.52 -19.02
N TYR A 256 0.09 0.37 -17.77
CA TYR A 256 -0.33 1.50 -16.90
C TYR A 256 0.85 2.41 -16.50
N LEU A 257 2.08 1.89 -16.56
CA LEU A 257 3.29 2.61 -16.15
C LEU A 257 3.95 3.34 -17.32
N LEU A 258 3.28 3.42 -18.47
CA LEU A 258 3.71 4.27 -19.56
C LEU A 258 3.70 5.74 -19.14
N GLN A 259 4.52 6.57 -19.76
CA GLN A 259 4.72 7.97 -19.35
C GLN A 259 3.45 8.83 -19.40
N ASP A 260 2.46 8.45 -20.18
CA ASP A 260 1.21 9.17 -20.41
C ASP A 260 0.00 8.64 -19.59
N GLU A 261 0.20 7.71 -18.66
CA GLU A 261 -0.83 7.17 -17.75
C GLU A 261 -0.48 7.42 -16.28
N LEU A 262 -0.03 6.39 -15.54
CA LEU A 262 0.23 6.48 -14.11
C LEU A 262 1.69 6.82 -13.79
N HIS A 263 1.93 7.42 -12.63
CA HIS A 263 3.26 7.68 -12.10
C HIS A 263 3.84 6.47 -11.37
N GLY A 264 3.00 5.57 -10.88
CA GLY A 264 3.36 4.34 -10.20
C GLY A 264 2.17 3.40 -10.05
N ALA A 265 2.47 2.15 -9.71
CA ALA A 265 1.49 1.13 -9.35
C ALA A 265 2.01 0.23 -8.24
N TYR A 266 1.11 -0.44 -7.54
CA TYR A 266 1.49 -1.43 -6.54
C TYR A 266 2.09 -2.67 -7.19
N ASN A 267 3.13 -3.22 -6.56
CA ASN A 267 3.68 -4.53 -6.92
C ASN A 267 3.28 -5.57 -5.87
N PHE A 268 2.05 -6.07 -5.96
CA PHE A 268 1.55 -7.11 -5.05
C PHE A 268 2.20 -8.47 -5.29
N ALA A 269 2.62 -8.76 -6.53
CA ALA A 269 3.37 -9.97 -6.83
C ALA A 269 4.69 -10.02 -6.05
N LEU A 270 5.45 -8.92 -6.03
CA LEU A 270 6.67 -8.83 -5.24
C LEU A 270 6.41 -9.02 -3.74
N THR A 271 5.33 -8.45 -3.23
CA THR A 271 4.91 -8.66 -1.82
C THR A 271 4.69 -10.15 -1.53
N ALA A 272 3.95 -10.85 -2.38
CA ALA A 272 3.71 -12.28 -2.22
C ALA A 272 5.02 -13.10 -2.29
N HIS A 273 5.93 -12.77 -3.20
CA HIS A 273 7.23 -13.44 -3.30
C HIS A 273 8.15 -13.17 -2.08
N LEU A 274 8.07 -11.99 -1.45
CA LEU A 274 8.73 -11.72 -0.18
C LEU A 274 8.23 -12.65 0.94
N PHE A 275 6.91 -12.83 1.02
CA PHE A 275 6.31 -13.75 1.99
C PHE A 275 6.63 -15.23 1.68
N ALA A 276 6.65 -15.60 0.41
CA ALA A 276 7.07 -16.96 0.02
C ALA A 276 8.53 -17.23 0.39
N ALA A 277 9.40 -16.24 0.22
CA ALA A 277 10.81 -16.37 0.57
C ALA A 277 11.02 -16.55 2.09
N ILE A 278 10.30 -15.82 2.93
CA ILE A 278 10.32 -16.03 4.39
C ILE A 278 9.75 -17.41 4.75
N ALA A 279 8.67 -17.84 4.11
CA ALA A 279 8.00 -19.11 4.40
C ALA A 279 8.84 -20.33 4.03
N SER A 280 9.55 -20.25 2.91
CA SER A 280 10.38 -21.36 2.39
C SER A 280 11.85 -21.30 2.80
N GLY A 281 12.36 -20.11 3.13
CA GLY A 281 13.80 -19.87 3.29
C GLY A 281 14.57 -19.86 1.96
N SER A 282 13.89 -19.78 0.78
CA SER A 282 14.50 -19.66 -0.56
C SER A 282 14.09 -18.36 -1.22
N VAL A 283 15.05 -17.72 -1.91
CA VAL A 283 14.84 -16.46 -2.63
C VAL A 283 14.70 -16.62 -4.15
N ASP A 284 14.62 -17.84 -4.67
CA ASP A 284 14.64 -18.09 -6.12
C ASP A 284 13.47 -17.40 -6.83
N ASN A 285 12.24 -17.61 -6.33
CA ASN A 285 11.04 -16.95 -6.88
C ASN A 285 11.09 -15.42 -6.71
N LEU A 286 11.61 -14.93 -5.58
CA LEU A 286 11.80 -13.50 -5.33
C LEU A 286 12.78 -12.88 -6.32
N ARG A 287 13.88 -13.56 -6.63
CA ARG A 287 14.88 -13.12 -7.60
C ARG A 287 14.28 -12.96 -8.98
N ASN A 288 13.55 -13.98 -9.46
CA ASN A 288 12.87 -13.94 -10.76
C ASN A 288 11.88 -12.76 -10.83
N CYS A 289 11.05 -12.59 -9.82
CA CYS A 289 10.10 -11.48 -9.76
C CYS A 289 10.79 -10.10 -9.79
N LEU A 290 11.94 -9.95 -9.12
CA LEU A 290 12.72 -8.70 -9.16
C LEU A 290 13.35 -8.46 -10.54
N GLU A 291 13.82 -9.50 -11.23
CA GLU A 291 14.36 -9.43 -12.58
C GLU A 291 13.27 -9.00 -13.59
N GLU A 292 12.07 -9.58 -13.48
CA GLU A 292 10.90 -9.20 -14.27
C GLU A 292 10.50 -7.73 -14.03
N ALA A 293 10.39 -7.33 -12.75
CA ALA A 293 10.01 -5.97 -12.38
C ALA A 293 11.00 -4.89 -12.90
N GLN A 294 12.28 -5.23 -13.07
CA GLN A 294 13.28 -4.32 -13.64
C GLN A 294 13.09 -4.07 -15.14
N GLN A 295 12.45 -5.00 -15.86
CA GLN A 295 12.21 -4.87 -17.31
C GLN A 295 11.04 -3.92 -17.59
N VAL A 296 10.25 -3.59 -16.59
CA VAL A 296 9.12 -2.67 -16.70
C VAL A 296 9.64 -1.23 -16.83
N VAL A 297 8.92 -0.42 -17.57
CA VAL A 297 9.26 0.93 -18.05
C VAL A 297 10.04 1.77 -17.05
N SER A 298 11.17 2.34 -17.48
CA SER A 298 11.99 3.26 -16.67
C SER A 298 11.24 4.57 -16.37
N GLY A 299 11.51 5.17 -15.22
CA GLY A 299 10.90 6.44 -14.79
C GLY A 299 9.63 6.30 -13.96
N CYS A 300 8.94 5.19 -14.04
CA CYS A 300 7.84 4.86 -13.13
C CYS A 300 8.36 4.22 -11.84
N ARG A 301 7.55 4.27 -10.79
CA ARG A 301 7.95 3.76 -9.48
C ARG A 301 6.95 2.75 -8.96
N TRP A 302 7.46 1.62 -8.51
CA TRP A 302 6.66 0.65 -7.80
C TRP A 302 6.31 1.16 -6.40
N ALA A 303 5.06 1.05 -6.01
CA ALA A 303 4.67 1.15 -4.62
C ALA A 303 4.75 -0.24 -3.98
N LEU A 304 5.44 -0.33 -2.86
CA LEU A 304 5.78 -1.60 -2.21
C LEU A 304 5.11 -1.66 -0.83
N PRO A 305 3.93 -2.28 -0.65
CA PRO A 305 3.37 -2.58 0.65
C PRO A 305 3.84 -3.96 1.13
N LEU A 306 4.09 -4.16 2.42
CA LEU A 306 4.06 -5.50 3.02
C LEU A 306 2.64 -5.88 3.41
N ARG A 307 1.90 -4.94 3.97
CA ARG A 307 0.48 -5.04 4.28
C ARG A 307 -0.21 -3.73 3.95
N ASN A 308 -1.53 -3.81 3.81
CA ASN A 308 -2.43 -2.68 3.69
C ASN A 308 -3.70 -2.94 4.54
N HIS A 309 -4.75 -2.20 4.30
CA HIS A 309 -6.04 -2.30 4.99
C HIS A 309 -6.91 -3.49 4.54
N ASP A 310 -6.49 -4.20 3.49
CA ASP A 310 -7.16 -5.38 2.95
C ASP A 310 -6.45 -6.68 3.33
N GLU A 311 -6.94 -7.81 2.86
CA GLU A 311 -6.24 -9.08 2.94
C GLU A 311 -4.92 -9.05 2.16
N LEU A 312 -3.96 -9.87 2.54
CA LEU A 312 -2.80 -10.16 1.70
C LEU A 312 -3.30 -10.92 0.48
N TRP A 313 -3.54 -10.21 -0.60
CA TRP A 313 -4.06 -10.80 -1.83
C TRP A 313 -3.02 -11.74 -2.44
N LEU A 314 -3.42 -12.98 -2.71
CA LEU A 314 -2.59 -14.01 -3.34
C LEU A 314 -3.14 -14.41 -4.72
N GLY A 315 -4.41 -14.05 -4.99
CA GLY A 315 -5.07 -14.32 -6.26
C GLY A 315 -5.58 -15.75 -6.41
N ASP A 316 -6.03 -16.04 -7.63
CA ASP A 316 -6.57 -17.31 -8.10
C ASP A 316 -5.56 -18.11 -8.95
N GLY A 317 -4.27 -17.78 -8.83
CA GLY A 317 -3.20 -18.29 -9.70
C GLY A 317 -2.87 -17.37 -10.88
N HIS A 318 -3.63 -16.28 -11.07
CA HIS A 318 -3.34 -15.28 -12.11
C HIS A 318 -2.22 -14.31 -11.69
N LEU A 319 -2.28 -13.75 -10.47
CA LEU A 319 -1.26 -12.84 -9.96
C LEU A 319 0.10 -13.49 -9.75
N ILE A 320 0.11 -14.68 -9.15
CA ILE A 320 1.31 -15.46 -8.83
C ILE A 320 1.02 -16.96 -9.02
N PRO A 321 2.05 -17.77 -9.35
CA PRO A 321 1.89 -19.22 -9.50
C PRO A 321 1.29 -19.89 -8.26
N GLU A 322 0.47 -20.92 -8.45
CA GLU A 322 -0.19 -21.67 -7.36
C GLU A 322 0.84 -22.28 -6.39
N GLU A 323 2.03 -22.68 -6.86
CA GLU A 323 3.11 -23.18 -6.02
C GLU A 323 3.56 -22.17 -4.99
N VAL A 324 3.60 -20.88 -5.36
CA VAL A 324 3.96 -19.76 -4.46
C VAL A 324 2.86 -19.57 -3.42
N ILE A 325 1.60 -19.66 -3.82
CA ILE A 325 0.44 -19.60 -2.89
C ILE A 325 0.53 -20.73 -1.85
N GLN A 326 0.83 -21.96 -2.30
CA GLN A 326 0.96 -23.11 -1.39
C GLN A 326 2.14 -22.97 -0.42
N ILE A 327 3.27 -22.40 -0.85
CA ILE A 327 4.40 -22.09 0.04
C ILE A 327 3.97 -21.14 1.16
N ILE A 328 3.28 -20.06 0.81
CA ILE A 328 2.79 -19.06 1.78
C ILE A 328 1.78 -19.71 2.75
N ARG A 329 0.83 -20.48 2.24
CA ARG A 329 -0.15 -21.20 3.05
C ARG A 329 0.50 -22.16 4.05
N ALA A 330 1.47 -22.95 3.60
CA ALA A 330 2.14 -23.93 4.45
C ALA A 330 3.02 -23.29 5.53
N GLY A 331 3.70 -22.17 5.21
CA GLY A 331 4.67 -21.54 6.11
C GLY A 331 4.08 -20.48 7.03
N LEU A 332 3.13 -19.67 6.55
CA LEU A 332 2.62 -18.52 7.30
C LEU A 332 1.19 -18.68 7.80
N HIS A 333 0.40 -19.54 7.16
CA HIS A 333 -1.00 -19.76 7.54
C HIS A 333 -1.15 -21.03 8.38
N GLN A 334 -0.57 -21.05 9.59
CA GLN A 334 -0.70 -22.16 10.52
C GLN A 334 -2.00 -22.07 11.32
N GLY A 335 -3.12 -22.44 10.68
CA GLY A 335 -4.39 -22.74 11.36
C GLY A 335 -5.37 -21.59 11.52
N GLN A 336 -6.62 -21.90 11.24
CA GLN A 336 -7.87 -21.24 11.59
C GLN A 336 -8.18 -19.87 10.96
N GLY A 337 -9.01 -19.90 9.92
CA GLY A 337 -10.10 -18.89 9.78
C GLY A 337 -9.72 -17.49 9.30
N HIS A 338 -8.51 -17.27 8.81
CA HIS A 338 -8.08 -15.96 8.32
C HIS A 338 -8.01 -15.85 6.79
N TRP A 339 -8.47 -16.86 6.08
CA TRP A 339 -8.59 -16.79 4.63
C TRP A 339 -9.87 -16.01 4.26
N LEU A 340 -9.69 -14.90 3.55
CA LEU A 340 -10.78 -14.07 3.06
C LEU A 340 -10.61 -13.84 1.57
N ASN A 341 -11.70 -13.98 0.80
CA ASN A 341 -11.70 -13.88 -0.66
C ASN A 341 -10.56 -14.69 -1.31
N TRP A 342 -9.50 -14.04 -1.74
CA TRP A 342 -8.34 -14.62 -2.42
C TRP A 342 -7.04 -14.47 -1.61
N GLY A 343 -7.12 -14.19 -0.30
CA GLY A 343 -5.96 -13.85 0.49
C GLY A 343 -6.03 -14.16 1.98
N ILE A 344 -5.05 -13.65 2.72
CA ILE A 344 -4.90 -13.84 4.16
C ILE A 344 -5.21 -12.54 4.89
N ASN A 345 -6.28 -12.56 5.69
CA ASN A 345 -6.71 -11.40 6.48
C ASN A 345 -6.02 -11.38 7.85
N ARG A 346 -4.77 -10.93 7.88
CA ARG A 346 -3.94 -10.78 9.09
C ARG A 346 -3.07 -9.52 9.00
N ARG A 347 -2.80 -8.87 10.13
CA ARG A 347 -1.71 -7.88 10.22
C ARG A 347 -0.34 -8.55 10.09
N LEU A 348 0.69 -7.77 9.76
CA LEU A 348 2.04 -8.27 9.50
C LEU A 348 2.62 -9.06 10.69
N ALA A 349 2.60 -8.49 11.89
CA ALA A 349 3.24 -9.11 13.05
C ALA A 349 2.63 -10.49 13.39
N PRO A 350 1.30 -10.67 13.49
CA PRO A 350 0.72 -12.00 13.70
C PRO A 350 0.86 -12.91 12.47
N LEU A 351 0.90 -12.39 11.24
CA LEU A 351 1.17 -13.20 10.04
C LEU A 351 2.56 -13.85 10.10
N LEU A 352 3.54 -13.13 10.67
CA LEU A 352 4.91 -13.61 10.91
C LEU A 352 5.09 -14.32 12.27
N ASN A 353 3.99 -14.74 12.93
CA ASN A 353 4.01 -15.38 14.25
C ASN A 353 4.72 -14.56 15.34
N GLY A 354 4.75 -13.24 15.20
CA GLY A 354 5.43 -12.34 16.12
C GLY A 354 6.97 -12.39 16.04
N ASP A 355 7.55 -13.04 15.04
CA ASP A 355 9.01 -13.11 14.88
C ASP A 355 9.59 -11.73 14.50
N PRO A 356 10.40 -11.11 15.39
CA PRO A 356 10.97 -9.80 15.12
C PRO A 356 12.07 -9.82 14.05
N GLY A 357 12.71 -10.96 13.81
CA GLY A 357 13.72 -11.13 12.77
C GLY A 357 13.08 -11.04 11.39
N SER A 358 12.07 -11.86 11.12
CA SER A 358 11.30 -11.85 9.88
C SER A 358 10.68 -10.47 9.60
N ASN A 359 10.12 -9.82 10.64
CA ASN A 359 9.56 -8.49 10.50
C ASN A 359 10.61 -7.47 10.05
N ARG A 360 11.79 -7.45 10.70
CA ARG A 360 12.87 -6.51 10.38
C ARG A 360 13.48 -6.76 9.01
N VAL A 361 13.74 -8.02 8.62
CA VAL A 361 14.35 -8.32 7.32
C VAL A 361 13.43 -7.94 6.16
N LEU A 362 12.13 -8.20 6.27
CA LEU A 362 11.15 -7.79 5.26
C LEU A 362 11.07 -6.26 5.12
N HIS A 363 11.04 -5.51 6.23
CA HIS A 363 11.06 -4.05 6.17
C HIS A 363 12.41 -3.50 5.70
N ALA A 364 13.53 -4.16 6.01
CA ALA A 364 14.83 -3.75 5.48
C ALA A 364 14.87 -3.86 3.95
N LEU A 365 14.29 -4.92 3.40
CA LEU A 365 14.09 -5.05 1.95
C LEU A 365 13.12 -3.99 1.43
N LEU A 366 11.97 -3.81 2.06
CA LEU A 366 11.01 -2.76 1.70
C LEU A 366 11.67 -1.39 1.58
N TYR A 367 12.56 -1.04 2.51
CA TYR A 367 13.24 0.25 2.54
C TYR A 367 14.48 0.36 1.65
N SER A 368 14.94 -0.71 1.04
CA SER A 368 16.13 -0.71 0.17
C SER A 368 15.87 -1.11 -1.28
N LEU A 369 14.77 -1.79 -1.57
CA LEU A 369 14.33 -2.09 -2.92
C LEU A 369 13.93 -0.81 -3.69
N PRO A 370 14.00 -0.81 -5.03
CA PRO A 370 13.59 0.34 -5.84
C PRO A 370 12.08 0.55 -5.75
N GLY A 371 11.68 1.79 -5.45
CA GLY A 371 10.26 2.16 -5.39
C GLY A 371 9.89 3.03 -4.20
N MET A 372 8.59 3.17 -3.97
CA MET A 372 7.97 3.88 -2.87
C MET A 372 7.55 2.88 -1.78
N PRO A 373 8.26 2.78 -0.66
CA PRO A 373 7.81 1.98 0.47
C PRO A 373 6.46 2.46 0.99
N CYS A 374 5.48 1.57 1.12
CA CYS A 374 4.19 1.86 1.73
C CYS A 374 4.11 1.18 3.09
N LEU A 375 4.08 1.96 4.15
CA LEU A 375 4.00 1.48 5.53
C LEU A 375 2.56 1.60 6.02
N TYR A 376 1.96 0.49 6.42
CA TYR A 376 0.61 0.49 6.98
C TYR A 376 0.64 0.86 8.46
N TYR A 377 -0.28 1.73 8.91
CA TYR A 377 -0.29 2.22 10.29
C TYR A 377 -0.31 1.09 11.31
N GLY A 378 0.55 1.19 12.31
CA GLY A 378 0.71 0.20 13.37
C GLY A 378 1.70 -0.93 13.06
N ASP A 379 2.12 -1.12 11.81
CA ASP A 379 3.14 -2.12 11.46
C ASP A 379 4.51 -1.73 12.03
N GLU A 380 4.77 -0.42 12.17
CA GLU A 380 5.97 0.10 12.83
C GLU A 380 6.03 -0.20 14.33
N LEU A 381 4.90 -0.56 14.93
CA LEU A 381 4.80 -1.00 16.33
C LEU A 381 4.78 -2.52 16.47
N GLY A 382 4.53 -3.24 15.37
CA GLY A 382 4.18 -4.65 15.41
C GLY A 382 2.80 -4.89 16.04
N MET A 383 1.80 -4.05 15.71
CA MET A 383 0.43 -4.24 16.18
C MET A 383 -0.14 -5.57 15.72
N GLY A 384 -0.94 -6.18 16.59
CA GLY A 384 -1.72 -7.37 16.28
C GLY A 384 -3.00 -7.06 15.51
N ASP A 385 -3.77 -8.12 15.27
CA ASP A 385 -5.12 -8.07 14.72
C ASP A 385 -6.15 -8.59 15.75
N TRP A 386 -7.44 -8.41 15.44
CA TRP A 386 -8.54 -8.95 16.25
C TRP A 386 -9.39 -9.94 15.43
N PRO A 387 -9.03 -11.23 15.40
CA PRO A 387 -9.65 -12.22 14.51
C PRO A 387 -11.17 -12.42 14.70
N GLY A 388 -11.74 -11.95 15.79
CA GLY A 388 -13.18 -12.04 16.07
C GLY A 388 -14.05 -10.99 15.39
N LEU A 389 -13.45 -10.03 14.70
CA LEU A 389 -14.16 -9.04 13.91
C LEU A 389 -14.53 -9.59 12.53
N ARG A 390 -15.48 -8.92 11.86
CA ARG A 390 -15.97 -9.34 10.54
C ARG A 390 -15.13 -8.72 9.43
N ASP A 391 -15.25 -9.30 8.25
CA ASP A 391 -14.64 -8.81 7.02
C ASP A 391 -13.13 -8.50 7.23
N ARG A 392 -12.68 -7.32 6.82
CA ARG A 392 -11.29 -6.81 6.94
C ARG A 392 -11.04 -6.02 8.23
N ASP A 393 -12.05 -5.80 9.07
CA ASP A 393 -11.94 -5.09 10.35
C ASP A 393 -10.88 -5.63 11.33
N PRO A 394 -10.53 -6.95 11.32
CA PRO A 394 -9.41 -7.45 12.11
C PRO A 394 -8.10 -6.66 11.92
N ASN A 395 -7.85 -6.18 10.70
CA ASN A 395 -6.65 -5.42 10.35
C ASN A 395 -6.80 -3.90 10.55
N ARG A 396 -8.03 -3.40 10.82
CA ARG A 396 -8.39 -1.97 10.82
C ARG A 396 -8.57 -1.39 12.22
N THR A 397 -8.13 -2.10 13.25
CA THR A 397 -8.27 -1.74 14.68
C THR A 397 -7.58 -0.43 15.02
N PRO A 398 -8.03 0.27 16.12
CA PRO A 398 -7.49 1.55 16.51
C PRO A 398 -5.98 1.55 16.77
N MET A 399 -5.30 2.62 16.33
CA MET A 399 -3.88 2.84 16.58
C MET A 399 -3.59 2.96 18.08
N ALA A 400 -2.57 2.25 18.54
CA ALA A 400 -2.14 2.24 19.95
C ALA A 400 -1.11 3.35 20.22
N TRP A 401 -1.52 4.42 20.91
CA TRP A 401 -0.67 5.57 21.22
C TRP A 401 0.00 5.48 22.57
N THR A 402 -0.72 5.02 23.58
CA THR A 402 -0.28 4.99 24.98
C THR A 402 -0.81 3.76 25.70
N PRO A 403 -0.27 3.39 26.89
CA PRO A 403 -0.82 2.30 27.69
C PRO A 403 -2.14 2.66 28.40
N ALA A 404 -2.61 3.91 28.28
CA ALA A 404 -3.85 4.38 28.88
C ALA A 404 -5.07 3.73 28.22
N ARG A 405 -6.25 3.93 28.81
CA ARG A 405 -7.54 3.42 28.31
C ARG A 405 -7.66 3.65 26.79
N ASN A 406 -8.22 2.66 26.11
CA ASN A 406 -8.43 2.65 24.66
C ASN A 406 -7.12 2.83 23.84
N GLY A 407 -5.98 2.47 24.41
CA GLY A 407 -4.69 2.70 23.76
C GLY A 407 -4.33 4.17 23.56
N GLY A 408 -5.03 5.10 24.25
CA GLY A 408 -4.93 6.52 23.99
C GLY A 408 -5.49 6.95 22.61
N PHE A 409 -6.23 6.08 21.94
CA PHE A 409 -6.94 6.39 20.70
C PHE A 409 -8.08 7.36 20.95
N SER A 410 -8.94 7.08 21.94
CA SER A 410 -10.13 7.85 22.27
C SER A 410 -10.32 7.98 23.79
N THR A 411 -11.02 9.03 24.20
CA THR A 411 -11.52 9.23 25.57
C THR A 411 -12.96 8.72 25.76
N ALA A 412 -13.60 8.28 24.68
CA ALA A 412 -14.96 7.75 24.70
C ALA A 412 -15.09 6.48 25.56
N PRO A 413 -16.30 6.16 26.06
CA PRO A 413 -16.61 4.84 26.60
C PRO A 413 -16.42 3.72 25.57
N ASP A 414 -15.99 2.53 26.01
CA ASP A 414 -15.68 1.39 25.13
C ASP A 414 -16.79 1.03 24.13
N PRO A 415 -18.09 1.07 24.49
CA PRO A 415 -19.17 0.75 23.53
C PRO A 415 -19.32 1.75 22.37
N LEU A 416 -18.73 2.94 22.49
CA LEU A 416 -18.78 3.96 21.44
C LEU A 416 -17.59 3.88 20.49
N LEU A 417 -16.58 3.05 20.79
CA LEU A 417 -15.43 2.92 19.92
C LEU A 417 -15.81 2.31 18.57
N VAL A 418 -15.30 2.88 17.52
CA VAL A 418 -15.47 2.38 16.14
C VAL A 418 -15.09 0.91 16.01
N LEU A 419 -14.00 0.50 16.64
CA LEU A 419 -13.51 -0.87 16.77
C LEU A 419 -12.80 -1.02 18.12
N PRO A 420 -12.74 -2.23 18.70
CA PRO A 420 -12.04 -2.46 19.95
C PRO A 420 -10.52 -2.35 19.78
N PRO A 421 -9.79 -1.80 20.78
CA PRO A 421 -8.34 -1.84 20.79
C PRO A 421 -7.83 -3.27 21.01
N ILE A 422 -6.64 -3.59 20.51
CA ILE A 422 -6.04 -4.93 20.66
C ILE A 422 -5.64 -5.20 22.09
N THR A 423 -6.16 -6.29 22.66
CA THR A 423 -5.83 -6.78 24.02
C THR A 423 -5.33 -8.22 24.03
N SER A 424 -5.10 -8.82 22.86
CA SER A 424 -4.63 -10.18 22.73
C SER A 424 -3.19 -10.34 23.28
N PRO A 425 -2.85 -11.49 23.88
CA PRO A 425 -1.51 -11.75 24.39
C PRO A 425 -0.43 -11.52 23.33
N GLY A 426 0.65 -10.82 23.71
CA GLY A 426 1.75 -10.47 22.83
C GLY A 426 1.54 -9.21 22.01
N TYR A 427 0.28 -8.76 21.83
CA TYR A 427 -0.08 -7.58 21.02
C TYR A 427 -0.89 -6.53 21.79
N ASP A 428 -1.07 -6.70 23.09
CA ASP A 428 -1.86 -5.82 23.95
C ASP A 428 -1.36 -4.36 23.86
N TYR A 429 -2.28 -3.43 23.59
CA TYR A 429 -1.96 -2.00 23.45
C TYR A 429 -1.26 -1.42 24.69
N ARG A 430 -1.41 -2.01 25.87
CA ARG A 430 -0.71 -1.57 27.08
C ARG A 430 0.81 -1.78 27.02
N VAL A 431 1.25 -2.65 26.11
CA VAL A 431 2.66 -2.96 25.88
C VAL A 431 3.11 -2.52 24.47
N VAL A 432 2.28 -2.82 23.45
CA VAL A 432 2.56 -2.47 22.05
C VAL A 432 1.90 -1.12 21.73
N ASN A 433 2.62 -0.02 21.97
CA ASN A 433 2.14 1.33 21.70
C ASN A 433 3.29 2.31 21.47
N VAL A 434 2.95 3.48 20.93
CA VAL A 434 3.93 4.52 20.57
C VAL A 434 4.72 5.02 21.78
N GLU A 435 4.04 5.32 22.90
CA GLU A 435 4.68 5.94 24.08
C GLU A 435 5.74 5.02 24.68
N VAL A 436 5.41 3.75 24.92
CA VAL A 436 6.34 2.76 25.47
C VAL A 436 7.51 2.52 24.51
N GLN A 437 7.21 2.32 23.21
CA GLN A 437 8.27 2.00 22.26
C GLN A 437 9.21 3.18 21.98
N LYS A 438 8.74 4.43 22.04
CA LYS A 438 9.63 5.61 21.93
C LYS A 438 10.71 5.64 23.00
N GLN A 439 10.42 5.14 24.20
CA GLN A 439 11.34 5.14 25.34
C GLN A 439 12.35 3.97 25.28
N LEU A 440 12.12 2.95 24.46
CA LEU A 440 12.95 1.75 24.37
C LEU A 440 13.85 1.82 23.13
N PRO A 441 15.16 2.08 23.26
CA PRO A 441 16.08 2.26 22.12
C PRO A 441 16.08 1.09 21.12
N GLY A 442 15.91 -0.15 21.62
CA GLY A 442 15.86 -1.37 20.81
C GLY A 442 14.47 -1.75 20.28
N SER A 443 13.43 -0.93 20.49
CA SER A 443 12.07 -1.18 20.03
C SER A 443 11.98 -1.24 18.50
N LEU A 444 10.92 -1.87 18.00
CA LEU A 444 10.64 -1.92 16.58
C LEU A 444 10.41 -0.51 16.01
N LEU A 445 9.68 0.34 16.72
CA LEU A 445 9.43 1.73 16.33
C LEU A 445 10.72 2.55 16.15
N ASN A 446 11.64 2.49 17.12
CA ASN A 446 12.92 3.19 17.03
C ASN A 446 13.82 2.61 15.94
N TRP A 447 13.71 1.30 15.69
CA TRP A 447 14.38 0.64 14.58
C TRP A 447 13.84 1.17 13.23
N HIS A 448 12.50 1.25 13.03
CA HIS A 448 11.91 1.83 11.82
C HIS A 448 12.37 3.26 11.57
N ARG A 449 12.33 4.10 12.62
CA ARG A 449 12.82 5.47 12.52
C ARG A 449 14.27 5.54 12.06
N ARG A 450 15.15 4.68 12.58
CA ARG A 450 16.56 4.61 12.15
C ARG A 450 16.66 4.20 10.68
N MET A 451 15.94 3.17 10.26
CA MET A 451 15.95 2.70 8.87
C MET A 451 15.49 3.78 7.89
N LEU A 452 14.41 4.48 8.22
CA LEU A 452 13.89 5.57 7.40
C LEU A 452 14.84 6.77 7.37
N THR A 453 15.54 7.05 8.48
CA THR A 453 16.59 8.07 8.51
C THR A 453 17.75 7.68 7.60
N CYS A 454 18.25 6.45 7.69
CA CYS A 454 19.32 5.96 6.81
C CYS A 454 18.90 6.03 5.33
N ARG A 455 17.70 5.55 4.97
CA ARG A 455 17.20 5.64 3.60
C ARG A 455 17.18 7.07 3.08
N ARG A 456 16.73 8.03 3.89
CA ARG A 456 16.67 9.45 3.51
C ARG A 456 18.05 10.05 3.25
N LEU A 457 19.07 9.62 4.02
CA LEU A 457 20.45 10.06 3.90
C LEU A 457 21.24 9.35 2.80
N LEU A 458 20.70 8.29 2.22
CA LEU A 458 21.33 7.50 1.17
C LEU A 458 20.57 7.65 -0.17
N PRO A 459 20.90 8.65 -1.00
CA PRO A 459 20.24 8.89 -2.29
C PRO A 459 20.18 7.65 -3.19
N ALA A 460 21.23 6.82 -3.16
CA ALA A 460 21.27 5.57 -3.91
C ALA A 460 20.07 4.65 -3.59
N LEU A 461 19.60 4.57 -2.33
CA LEU A 461 18.44 3.77 -1.96
C LEU A 461 17.11 4.37 -2.46
N ARG A 462 17.06 5.67 -2.71
CA ARG A 462 15.87 6.38 -3.18
C ARG A 462 15.78 6.38 -4.69
N TYR A 463 16.86 6.76 -5.36
CA TYR A 463 16.90 7.13 -6.78
C TYR A 463 17.82 6.25 -7.60
N GLY A 464 18.72 5.50 -6.95
CA GLY A 464 19.77 4.74 -7.61
C GLY A 464 19.26 3.59 -8.46
N ASP A 465 20.05 3.21 -9.44
CA ASP A 465 19.86 2.01 -10.22
C ASP A 465 19.95 0.77 -9.29
N PHE A 466 19.37 -0.32 -9.74
CA PHE A 466 19.30 -1.58 -9.01
C PHE A 466 19.95 -2.68 -9.83
N GLU A 467 20.83 -3.45 -9.20
CA GLU A 467 21.50 -4.58 -9.83
C GLU A 467 21.56 -5.76 -8.86
N LEU A 468 20.96 -6.89 -9.22
CA LEU A 468 21.06 -8.12 -8.45
C LEU A 468 22.47 -8.69 -8.53
N LEU A 469 23.02 -9.09 -7.39
CA LEU A 469 24.29 -9.81 -7.32
C LEU A 469 24.05 -11.32 -7.26
N LYS A 470 24.95 -12.06 -7.86
CA LYS A 470 24.96 -13.53 -7.72
C LYS A 470 25.37 -13.91 -6.29
N CYS A 471 24.55 -14.73 -5.65
CA CYS A 471 24.83 -15.32 -4.34
C CYS A 471 24.53 -16.80 -4.39
N ALA A 472 25.44 -17.63 -3.93
CA ALA A 472 25.30 -19.09 -3.95
C ALA A 472 24.35 -19.62 -2.86
N HIS A 473 24.08 -18.83 -1.81
CA HIS A 473 23.20 -19.27 -0.73
C HIS A 473 21.72 -19.10 -1.10
N PRO A 474 20.91 -20.17 -1.10
CA PRO A 474 19.53 -20.14 -1.60
C PRO A 474 18.59 -19.22 -0.79
N GLY A 475 18.89 -18.98 0.48
CA GLY A 475 18.08 -18.11 1.37
C GLY A 475 18.50 -16.66 1.39
N VAL A 476 19.50 -16.26 0.60
CA VAL A 476 20.04 -14.90 0.63
C VAL A 476 19.83 -14.18 -0.68
N ILE A 477 19.25 -12.96 -0.58
CA ILE A 477 19.22 -12.02 -1.69
C ILE A 477 20.26 -10.92 -1.45
N SER A 478 21.00 -10.57 -2.50
CA SER A 478 21.99 -9.48 -2.48
C SER A 478 21.90 -8.65 -3.75
N TYR A 479 22.06 -7.34 -3.61
CA TYR A 479 22.02 -6.39 -4.71
C TYR A 479 22.75 -5.10 -4.36
N VAL A 480 23.04 -4.31 -5.37
CA VAL A 480 23.54 -2.95 -5.20
C VAL A 480 22.53 -1.92 -5.68
N ARG A 481 22.55 -0.78 -5.00
CA ARG A 481 21.88 0.46 -5.42
C ARG A 481 22.93 1.51 -5.69
N CYS A 482 22.90 2.13 -6.88
CA CYS A 482 23.91 3.11 -7.30
C CYS A 482 23.25 4.32 -7.95
N ASP A 483 23.58 5.55 -7.50
CA ASP A 483 23.12 6.81 -8.09
C ASP A 483 24.21 7.57 -8.86
N GLY A 484 25.33 6.90 -9.13
CA GLY A 484 26.52 7.48 -9.76
C GLY A 484 27.50 8.15 -8.79
N SER A 485 27.04 8.61 -7.63
CA SER A 485 27.88 9.21 -6.58
C SER A 485 28.12 8.28 -5.40
N MET A 486 27.17 7.37 -5.14
CA MET A 486 27.14 6.47 -3.99
C MET A 486 26.72 5.08 -4.42
N THR A 487 27.36 4.06 -3.86
CA THR A 487 26.96 2.66 -4.02
C THR A 487 26.63 2.06 -2.66
N VAL A 488 25.43 1.51 -2.54
CA VAL A 488 24.96 0.78 -1.35
C VAL A 488 24.79 -0.69 -1.71
N LEU A 489 25.57 -1.56 -1.08
CA LEU A 489 25.38 -3.00 -1.10
C LEU A 489 24.32 -3.37 -0.05
N VAL A 490 23.37 -4.18 -0.44
CA VAL A 490 22.34 -4.75 0.44
C VAL A 490 22.45 -6.27 0.39
N ALA A 491 22.41 -6.93 1.53
CA ALA A 491 22.21 -8.36 1.61
C ALA A 491 21.23 -8.69 2.74
N ALA A 492 20.33 -9.63 2.47
CA ALA A 492 19.28 -10.08 3.39
C ALA A 492 19.15 -11.61 3.35
N ASN A 493 19.20 -12.23 4.52
CA ASN A 493 19.00 -13.66 4.72
C ASN A 493 17.54 -13.91 5.16
N LEU A 494 16.74 -14.51 4.30
CA LEU A 494 15.34 -14.82 4.57
C LEU A 494 15.15 -16.21 5.17
N SER A 495 16.24 -16.96 5.36
CA SER A 495 16.17 -18.31 5.95
C SER A 495 16.23 -18.27 7.48
N ALA A 496 15.71 -19.31 8.12
CA ALA A 496 15.74 -19.51 9.57
C ALA A 496 17.12 -20.00 10.08
N ALA A 497 18.14 -20.09 9.23
CA ALA A 497 19.50 -20.43 9.59
C ALA A 497 20.48 -19.30 9.24
N GLY A 498 21.62 -19.24 9.92
CA GLY A 498 22.67 -18.28 9.56
C GLY A 498 23.32 -18.64 8.22
N ALA A 499 23.75 -17.65 7.47
CA ALA A 499 24.33 -17.77 6.14
C ALA A 499 25.69 -17.10 6.05
N SER A 500 26.67 -17.83 5.49
CA SER A 500 27.96 -17.27 5.07
C SER A 500 27.84 -16.87 3.60
N LEU A 501 28.16 -15.61 3.30
CA LEU A 501 28.07 -15.06 1.96
C LEU A 501 29.46 -14.82 1.41
N HIS A 502 29.66 -15.21 0.16
CA HIS A 502 30.78 -14.84 -0.68
C HIS A 502 30.22 -14.05 -1.88
N LEU A 503 30.60 -12.79 -2.02
CA LEU A 503 30.13 -11.90 -3.07
C LEU A 503 31.31 -11.45 -3.92
N ASP A 504 31.16 -11.49 -5.23
CA ASP A 504 32.11 -10.89 -6.16
C ASP A 504 31.87 -9.37 -6.22
N LEU A 505 32.77 -8.63 -5.57
CA LEU A 505 32.81 -7.18 -5.58
C LEU A 505 34.05 -6.65 -6.33
N SER A 506 34.62 -7.45 -7.25
CA SER A 506 35.83 -7.10 -8.02
C SER A 506 35.73 -5.76 -8.75
N ARG A 507 34.51 -5.39 -9.20
CA ARG A 507 34.24 -4.08 -9.83
C ARG A 507 34.63 -2.90 -8.93
N TRP A 508 34.63 -3.07 -7.61
CA TRP A 508 35.03 -2.07 -6.62
C TRP A 508 36.30 -2.50 -5.86
N SER A 509 37.15 -3.34 -6.45
CA SER A 509 38.30 -3.92 -5.77
C SER A 509 39.18 -2.85 -5.08
N GLY A 510 39.48 -3.10 -3.81
CA GLY A 510 40.29 -2.20 -2.98
C GLY A 510 39.51 -1.01 -2.37
N VAL A 511 38.24 -0.80 -2.75
CA VAL A 511 37.43 0.28 -2.21
C VAL A 511 36.91 -0.12 -0.81
N ARG A 512 36.92 0.84 0.12
CA ARG A 512 36.42 0.62 1.49
C ARG A 512 34.97 0.23 1.49
N THR A 513 34.59 -0.65 2.42
CA THR A 513 33.20 -1.02 2.72
C THR A 513 32.89 -0.73 4.19
N ARG A 514 31.81 -0.01 4.44
CA ARG A 514 31.37 0.40 5.78
C ARG A 514 29.90 0.07 5.98
N GLU A 515 29.59 -0.62 7.05
CA GLU A 515 28.19 -0.91 7.41
C GLU A 515 27.47 0.35 7.87
N VAL A 516 26.21 0.53 7.42
CA VAL A 516 25.46 1.79 7.53
C VAL A 516 24.96 2.07 8.96
N PHE A 517 24.50 1.02 9.69
CA PHE A 517 23.78 1.22 10.95
C PHE A 517 24.70 1.43 12.16
N TRP A 518 25.85 0.76 12.16
CA TRP A 518 26.82 0.79 13.26
C TRP A 518 28.12 1.45 12.89
N GLY A 519 28.29 1.78 11.62
CA GLY A 519 29.50 2.39 11.10
C GLY A 519 30.73 1.48 11.16
N CYS A 520 30.55 0.18 11.27
CA CYS A 520 31.64 -0.79 11.33
C CYS A 520 32.33 -0.89 9.97
N GLU A 521 33.68 -0.79 9.99
CA GLU A 521 34.50 -1.06 8.81
C GLU A 521 34.54 -2.56 8.52
N TYR A 522 34.40 -2.89 7.25
CA TYR A 522 34.54 -4.23 6.71
C TYR A 522 35.78 -4.34 5.81
N PRO A 523 36.23 -5.55 5.47
CA PRO A 523 37.33 -5.70 4.50
C PRO A 523 36.98 -4.94 3.21
N PRO A 524 37.99 -4.33 2.54
CA PRO A 524 37.75 -3.70 1.24
C PRO A 524 37.09 -4.64 0.24
N ALA A 525 36.32 -4.08 -0.68
CA ALA A 525 35.67 -4.84 -1.74
C ALA A 525 36.70 -5.68 -2.52
N SER A 526 36.36 -6.93 -2.83
CA SER A 526 37.25 -7.89 -3.51
C SER A 526 36.41 -8.91 -4.28
N GLU A 527 37.06 -9.74 -5.08
CA GLU A 527 36.42 -10.87 -5.80
C GLU A 527 35.79 -11.91 -4.85
N ASP A 528 36.35 -12.09 -3.66
CA ASP A 528 35.85 -12.99 -2.61
C ASP A 528 35.55 -12.21 -1.33
N TRP A 529 34.62 -11.27 -1.42
CA TRP A 529 34.19 -10.49 -0.26
C TRP A 529 33.27 -11.33 0.62
N PHE A 530 33.64 -11.49 1.88
CA PHE A 530 32.96 -12.40 2.81
C PHE A 530 32.20 -11.66 3.91
N VAL A 531 31.00 -12.14 4.22
CA VAL A 531 30.21 -11.71 5.39
C VAL A 531 29.31 -12.83 5.91
N TYR A 532 29.05 -12.83 7.21
CA TYR A 532 28.07 -13.72 7.84
C TYR A 532 26.81 -12.92 8.20
N LEU A 533 25.65 -13.45 7.82
CA LEU A 533 24.34 -12.95 8.24
C LEU A 533 23.64 -13.98 9.12
N PRO A 534 23.14 -13.60 10.33
CA PRO A 534 22.34 -14.51 11.14
C PRO A 534 21.02 -14.88 10.45
N ALA A 535 20.26 -15.80 11.04
CA ALA A 535 18.89 -16.11 10.63
C ALA A 535 18.06 -14.81 10.58
N HIS A 536 17.32 -14.61 9.49
CA HIS A 536 16.56 -13.37 9.23
C HIS A 536 17.36 -12.09 9.40
N GLY A 537 18.68 -12.17 9.21
CA GLY A 537 19.62 -11.05 9.31
C GLY A 537 19.74 -10.29 7.98
N PHE A 538 20.07 -9.01 8.07
CA PHE A 538 20.36 -8.18 6.91
C PHE A 538 21.45 -7.16 7.27
N SER A 539 22.05 -6.57 6.26
CA SER A 539 22.85 -5.35 6.42
C SER A 539 22.93 -4.55 5.12
N TRP A 540 23.24 -3.27 5.29
CA TRP A 540 23.55 -2.32 4.22
C TRP A 540 24.97 -1.81 4.39
N TRP A 541 25.74 -1.80 3.30
CA TRP A 541 27.12 -1.31 3.29
C TRP A 541 27.30 -0.23 2.24
N LEU A 542 27.96 0.82 2.61
CA LEU A 542 28.49 1.79 1.67
C LEU A 542 29.77 1.25 1.05
N ILE A 543 29.88 1.33 -0.27
CA ILE A 543 31.10 1.05 -1.02
C ILE A 543 31.62 2.40 -1.52
N GLY A 544 32.71 2.89 -0.96
CA GLY A 544 33.33 4.17 -1.28
C GLY A 544 33.54 5.06 -0.06
N GLU A 545 34.09 6.25 -0.29
CA GLU A 545 34.24 7.28 0.74
C GLU A 545 32.92 8.07 0.83
N VAL A 546 32.37 8.18 2.02
CA VAL A 546 31.29 9.11 2.34
C VAL A 546 31.74 9.95 3.51
N GLU A 547 31.63 11.27 3.40
CA GLU A 547 31.74 12.16 4.54
C GLU A 547 30.81 11.69 5.65
N ASP A 548 31.25 11.73 6.90
CA ASP A 548 30.56 11.10 8.05
C ASP A 548 29.06 11.38 8.10
N VAL A 549 28.26 10.33 7.90
CA VAL A 549 26.79 10.32 8.06
C VAL A 549 26.39 10.25 9.55
N SER A 550 27.37 10.25 10.46
CA SER A 550 27.18 10.11 11.90
C SER A 550 27.28 11.47 12.62
N SER A 551 26.24 12.30 12.51
CA SER A 551 25.88 13.26 13.57
C SER A 551 24.58 13.98 13.22
N ASP A 552 23.44 13.44 13.69
CA ASP A 552 22.41 14.28 14.36
C ASP A 552 21.34 13.33 14.97
#